data_70d806a0e09c6045ad84ff816226b671
#
_entry.id   70d806a0e09c6045ad84ff816226b671
#
_cell.length_a   1.000
_cell.length_b   1.000
_cell.length_c   1.000
_cell.angle_alpha   90.00
_cell.angle_beta   90.00
_cell.angle_gamma   90.00
#
_symmetry.space_group_name_H-M   'P 1'
#
loop_
_entity.id
_entity.type
_entity.pdbx_description
1 polymer ?
#
loop_
_entity_poly.entity_id
_entity_poly.type
_entity_poly.pdbx_seq_one_letter_code
_entity_poly.pdbx_strand_id
1 'polypeptide(L)'
;MDSSVKLPYYATDVPLPLPTEAEIENALNISPEYEGKGVNLVEEENMLFVQEMTKVPVPRVYALYSNPQIGKNYIVMEHIARETLAKLWASLTGAEKESIVAKLHSYNTTRSYTSCHHQVTMSIDKQTLLDEIFWTQHTEAMINSSFITEAALNKAMVWKYTHDSRPHYKADFYCQCLPHIFCGHKLMFTHGDCQHKNIMIQSDPQWMTANNRTLEIVILDWEKSGWYSSYWEYCLAVCALCWDDDWGLWIEKMLDLFISEVSWLQILRLELWS
;
A
#
# COMPACT_ATOMS: atom_id res chain seq x y z
N MET A 1 17.54 2.32 -12.60
CA MET A 1 17.05 1.26 -13.49
C MET A 1 15.69 1.72 -13.96
N ASP A 2 15.43 1.64 -15.24
CA ASP A 2 14.10 1.91 -15.80
C ASP A 2 13.21 0.74 -15.41
N SER A 3 12.35 0.95 -14.42
CA SER A 3 11.62 -0.11 -13.72
C SER A 3 10.22 -0.37 -14.28
N SER A 4 9.93 0.10 -15.48
CA SER A 4 8.67 -0.29 -16.11
C SER A 4 8.78 -1.75 -16.54
N VAL A 5 7.91 -2.58 -15.97
CA VAL A 5 7.79 -3.98 -16.36
C VAL A 5 7.43 -4.05 -17.86
N LYS A 6 8.24 -4.77 -18.63
CA LYS A 6 7.93 -4.96 -20.08
C LYS A 6 6.75 -5.90 -20.22
N LEU A 7 5.68 -5.40 -20.78
CA LEU A 7 4.51 -6.22 -21.11
C LEU A 7 4.64 -6.89 -22.49
N PRO A 8 4.16 -8.11 -22.64
CA PRO A 8 3.65 -8.99 -21.59
C PRO A 8 4.75 -9.56 -20.70
N TYR A 9 4.48 -9.66 -19.39
CA TYR A 9 5.36 -10.34 -18.43
C TYR A 9 4.85 -11.76 -18.19
N TYR A 10 5.76 -12.72 -18.11
CA TYR A 10 5.48 -14.11 -17.72
C TYR A 10 6.57 -14.60 -16.78
N ALA A 11 6.17 -15.17 -15.64
CA ALA A 11 7.08 -15.82 -14.73
C ALA A 11 7.68 -17.08 -15.37
N THR A 12 8.92 -17.40 -15.01
CA THR A 12 9.66 -18.54 -15.64
C THR A 12 9.18 -19.92 -15.19
N ASP A 13 8.54 -20.00 -14.01
CA ASP A 13 8.15 -21.26 -13.37
C ASP A 13 6.68 -21.23 -12.94
N VAL A 14 5.81 -21.21 -13.94
CA VAL A 14 4.36 -21.28 -13.73
C VAL A 14 3.96 -22.74 -13.52
N PRO A 15 3.26 -23.07 -12.40
CA PRO A 15 2.94 -24.47 -12.05
C PRO A 15 1.87 -25.11 -12.96
N LEU A 16 1.12 -24.32 -13.70
CA LEU A 16 0.03 -24.74 -14.59
C LEU A 16 0.04 -23.93 -15.89
N PRO A 17 -0.56 -24.41 -16.99
CA PRO A 17 -0.76 -23.57 -18.15
C PRO A 17 -1.57 -22.32 -17.76
N LEU A 18 -1.08 -21.15 -18.17
CA LEU A 18 -1.79 -19.89 -17.90
C LEU A 18 -3.10 -19.87 -18.68
N PRO A 19 -4.16 -19.28 -18.11
CA PRO A 19 -5.42 -19.09 -18.82
C PRO A 19 -5.21 -18.15 -20.00
N THR A 20 -5.92 -18.42 -21.09
CA THR A 20 -5.98 -17.54 -22.26
C THR A 20 -6.80 -16.28 -21.94
N GLU A 21 -6.59 -15.19 -22.69
CA GLU A 21 -7.40 -13.98 -22.56
C GLU A 21 -8.91 -14.26 -22.62
N ALA A 22 -9.32 -15.15 -23.54
CA ALA A 22 -10.71 -15.55 -23.70
C ALA A 22 -11.27 -16.30 -22.47
N GLU A 23 -10.46 -17.13 -21.82
CA GLU A 23 -10.85 -17.81 -20.57
C GLU A 23 -10.99 -16.82 -19.42
N ILE A 24 -10.11 -15.83 -19.33
CA ILE A 24 -10.18 -14.78 -18.32
C ILE A 24 -11.40 -13.88 -18.56
N GLU A 25 -11.63 -13.44 -19.78
CA GLU A 25 -12.80 -12.64 -20.14
C GLU A 25 -14.12 -13.36 -19.85
N ASN A 26 -14.18 -14.67 -20.10
CA ASN A 26 -15.33 -15.49 -19.74
C ASN A 26 -15.48 -15.69 -18.22
N ALA A 27 -14.37 -15.67 -17.45
CA ALA A 27 -14.37 -15.80 -16.00
C ALA A 27 -14.76 -14.49 -15.29
N LEU A 28 -14.54 -13.34 -15.91
CA LEU A 28 -14.81 -12.00 -15.35
C LEU A 28 -16.31 -11.69 -15.17
N ASN A 29 -17.21 -12.55 -15.58
CA ASN A 29 -18.62 -12.46 -15.20
C ASN A 29 -18.89 -12.77 -13.71
N ILE A 30 -17.86 -12.90 -12.88
CA ILE A 30 -17.96 -13.40 -11.50
C ILE A 30 -17.89 -12.30 -10.43
N SER A 31 -17.47 -11.06 -10.77
CA SER A 31 -17.48 -9.97 -9.80
C SER A 31 -18.01 -8.68 -10.42
N PRO A 32 -19.25 -8.28 -10.07
CA PRO A 32 -19.85 -7.04 -10.58
C PRO A 32 -19.20 -5.75 -10.07
N GLU A 33 -18.26 -5.83 -9.11
CA GLU A 33 -17.67 -4.67 -8.44
C GLU A 33 -16.50 -4.04 -9.23
N TYR A 34 -16.04 -4.66 -10.31
CA TYR A 34 -15.01 -4.11 -11.19
C TYR A 34 -15.58 -3.70 -12.55
N GLU A 35 -16.56 -2.78 -12.54
CA GLU A 35 -16.93 -2.06 -13.75
C GLU A 35 -15.82 -1.08 -14.16
N GLY A 36 -14.93 -1.55 -15.08
CA GLY A 36 -14.53 -0.71 -16.20
C GLY A 36 -13.65 0.52 -15.98
N LYS A 37 -12.79 0.59 -14.96
CA LYS A 37 -11.58 1.41 -15.07
C LYS A 37 -10.42 0.46 -15.33
N GLY A 38 -9.67 0.69 -16.43
CA GLY A 38 -8.49 -0.09 -16.72
C GLY A 38 -7.64 -0.18 -15.45
N VAL A 39 -7.32 -1.40 -15.02
CA VAL A 39 -6.49 -1.62 -13.85
C VAL A 39 -5.17 -0.93 -14.14
N ASN A 40 -4.79 0.00 -13.29
CA ASN A 40 -3.47 0.60 -13.37
C ASN A 40 -2.49 -0.52 -13.00
N LEU A 41 -1.49 -0.79 -13.83
CA LEU A 41 -0.50 -1.84 -13.59
C LEU A 41 0.41 -1.58 -12.38
N VAL A 42 0.11 -0.54 -11.61
CA VAL A 42 0.91 -0.12 -10.45
C VAL A 42 0.88 -1.16 -9.33
N GLU A 43 -0.26 -1.80 -9.07
CA GLU A 43 -0.34 -2.83 -8.04
C GLU A 43 0.61 -4.00 -8.36
N GLU A 44 0.58 -4.45 -9.60
CA GLU A 44 1.38 -5.58 -10.06
C GLU A 44 2.87 -5.25 -10.08
N GLU A 45 3.24 -4.06 -10.50
CA GLU A 45 4.62 -3.57 -10.47
C GLU A 45 5.11 -3.47 -9.02
N ASN A 46 4.26 -3.00 -8.10
CA ASN A 46 4.54 -2.97 -6.67
C ASN A 46 4.74 -4.38 -6.11
N MET A 47 3.88 -5.33 -6.46
CA MET A 47 4.00 -6.72 -6.01
C MET A 47 5.28 -7.38 -6.54
N LEU A 48 5.62 -7.22 -7.81
CA LEU A 48 6.88 -7.72 -8.38
C LEU A 48 8.08 -7.11 -7.70
N PHE A 49 8.08 -5.79 -7.47
CA PHE A 49 9.15 -5.12 -6.72
C PHE A 49 9.32 -5.69 -5.32
N VAL A 50 8.22 -5.87 -4.57
CA VAL A 50 8.26 -6.43 -3.21
C VAL A 50 8.76 -7.86 -3.23
N GLN A 51 8.33 -8.67 -4.18
CA GLN A 51 8.75 -10.06 -4.36
C GLN A 51 10.26 -10.18 -4.67
N GLU A 52 10.79 -9.27 -5.48
CA GLU A 52 12.21 -9.29 -5.88
C GLU A 52 13.14 -8.66 -4.83
N MET A 53 12.70 -7.58 -4.22
CA MET A 53 13.55 -6.73 -3.39
C MET A 53 13.41 -6.94 -1.89
N THR A 54 12.41 -7.70 -1.45
CA THR A 54 12.11 -7.88 -0.03
C THR A 54 11.86 -9.36 0.32
N LYS A 55 11.67 -9.63 1.62
CA LYS A 55 11.20 -10.93 2.12
C LYS A 55 9.74 -10.89 2.54
N VAL A 56 9.02 -9.84 2.20
CA VAL A 56 7.61 -9.71 2.51
C VAL A 56 6.81 -10.70 1.66
N PRO A 57 6.03 -11.58 2.27
CA PRO A 57 5.19 -12.51 1.51
C PRO A 57 4.07 -11.77 0.79
N VAL A 58 4.04 -11.92 -0.52
CA VAL A 58 3.01 -11.40 -1.42
C VAL A 58 2.51 -12.52 -2.32
N PRO A 59 1.30 -12.46 -2.87
CA PRO A 59 0.88 -13.42 -3.89
C PRO A 59 1.84 -13.43 -5.06
N ARG A 60 2.17 -14.60 -5.56
CA ARG A 60 3.06 -14.72 -6.69
C ARG A 60 2.38 -14.23 -7.96
N VAL A 61 3.01 -13.31 -8.67
CA VAL A 61 2.56 -12.85 -9.98
C VAL A 61 3.07 -13.83 -11.03
N TYR A 62 2.15 -14.43 -11.80
CA TYR A 62 2.46 -15.38 -12.86
C TYR A 62 2.52 -14.73 -14.24
N ALA A 63 1.61 -13.82 -14.53
CA ALA A 63 1.61 -13.07 -15.78
C ALA A 63 0.94 -11.70 -15.64
N LEU A 64 1.44 -10.77 -16.45
CA LEU A 64 0.83 -9.45 -16.68
C LEU A 64 0.71 -9.22 -18.18
N TYR A 65 -0.43 -8.79 -18.65
CA TYR A 65 -0.63 -8.42 -20.04
C TYR A 65 -1.71 -7.35 -20.20
N SER A 66 -1.61 -6.63 -21.29
CA SER A 66 -2.54 -5.56 -21.63
C SER A 66 -3.22 -5.88 -22.97
N ASN A 67 -4.53 -5.68 -23.03
CA ASN A 67 -5.25 -5.72 -24.28
C ASN A 67 -5.55 -4.28 -24.73
N PRO A 68 -4.74 -3.71 -25.66
CA PRO A 68 -4.90 -2.33 -26.11
C PRO A 68 -6.22 -2.07 -26.85
N GLN A 69 -6.85 -3.13 -27.41
CA GLN A 69 -8.09 -3.00 -28.17
C GLN A 69 -9.28 -2.62 -27.27
N ILE A 70 -9.28 -3.11 -26.05
CA ILE A 70 -10.34 -2.86 -25.07
C ILE A 70 -9.86 -1.99 -23.89
N GLY A 71 -8.57 -1.60 -23.89
CA GLY A 71 -7.97 -0.77 -22.85
C GLY A 71 -7.91 -1.42 -21.45
N LYS A 72 -7.88 -2.77 -21.39
CA LYS A 72 -7.82 -3.52 -20.13
C LYS A 72 -6.46 -4.14 -19.89
N ASN A 73 -6.02 -4.10 -18.64
CA ASN A 73 -4.88 -4.84 -18.15
C ASN A 73 -5.35 -6.05 -17.35
N TYR A 74 -4.55 -7.10 -17.34
CA TYR A 74 -4.85 -8.36 -16.68
C TYR A 74 -3.67 -8.81 -15.84
N ILE A 75 -3.96 -9.25 -14.63
CA ILE A 75 -3.01 -9.94 -13.75
C ILE A 75 -3.46 -11.40 -13.58
N VAL A 76 -2.51 -12.30 -13.66
CA VAL A 76 -2.66 -13.69 -13.23
C VAL A 76 -1.71 -13.89 -12.06
N MET A 77 -2.26 -14.17 -10.90
CA MET A 77 -1.49 -14.32 -9.67
C MET A 77 -1.95 -15.52 -8.85
N GLU A 78 -1.17 -15.86 -7.84
CA GLU A 78 -1.48 -16.90 -6.88
C GLU A 78 -2.80 -16.59 -6.15
N HIS A 79 -3.70 -17.57 -6.14
CA HIS A 79 -4.90 -17.48 -5.34
C HIS A 79 -4.61 -17.91 -3.89
N ILE A 80 -4.71 -16.97 -2.96
CA ILE A 80 -4.54 -17.23 -1.54
C ILE A 80 -5.87 -17.70 -0.95
N ALA A 81 -6.11 -19.02 -0.96
CA ALA A 81 -7.35 -19.64 -0.48
C ALA A 81 -7.42 -19.66 1.05
N ARG A 82 -7.62 -18.49 1.71
CA ARG A 82 -7.53 -18.35 3.16
C ARG A 82 -8.38 -17.20 3.69
N GLU A 83 -8.45 -17.06 5.02
CA GLU A 83 -9.20 -16.01 5.68
C GLU A 83 -8.32 -14.78 5.94
N THR A 84 -8.93 -13.61 5.89
CA THR A 84 -8.26 -12.36 6.26
C THR A 84 -8.02 -12.31 7.76
N LEU A 85 -6.96 -11.63 8.17
CA LEU A 85 -6.67 -11.38 9.58
C LEU A 85 -7.84 -10.68 10.28
N ALA A 86 -8.54 -9.78 9.58
CA ALA A 86 -9.72 -9.10 10.11
C ALA A 86 -10.81 -10.07 10.58
N LYS A 87 -11.09 -11.12 9.80
CA LYS A 87 -12.08 -12.13 10.18
C LYS A 87 -11.64 -13.00 11.35
N LEU A 88 -10.34 -13.29 11.45
CA LEU A 88 -9.79 -14.17 12.48
C LEU A 88 -9.43 -13.44 13.77
N TRP A 89 -9.22 -12.13 13.73
CA TRP A 89 -8.61 -11.33 14.79
C TRP A 89 -9.25 -11.54 16.18
N ALA A 90 -10.57 -11.52 16.24
CA ALA A 90 -11.31 -11.71 17.51
C ALA A 90 -11.16 -13.11 18.10
N SER A 91 -10.85 -14.12 17.28
CA SER A 91 -10.69 -15.52 17.71
C SER A 91 -9.25 -15.87 18.11
N LEU A 92 -8.28 -15.01 17.80
CA LEU A 92 -6.86 -15.23 18.10
C LEU A 92 -6.56 -15.01 19.58
N THR A 93 -5.70 -15.86 20.14
CA THR A 93 -5.11 -15.64 21.47
C THR A 93 -4.11 -14.49 21.46
N GLY A 94 -3.81 -13.89 22.63
CA GLY A 94 -2.80 -12.86 22.75
C GLY A 94 -1.42 -13.28 22.22
N ALA A 95 -1.01 -14.54 22.44
CA ALA A 95 0.27 -15.04 21.94
C ALA A 95 0.30 -15.16 20.40
N GLU A 96 -0.83 -15.55 19.77
CA GLU A 96 -0.95 -15.59 18.32
C GLU A 96 -0.91 -14.17 17.73
N LYS A 97 -1.63 -13.21 18.32
CA LYS A 97 -1.57 -11.79 17.95
C LYS A 97 -0.14 -11.26 18.06
N GLU A 98 0.57 -11.53 19.15
CA GLU A 98 1.98 -11.13 19.32
C GLU A 98 2.89 -11.71 18.24
N SER A 99 2.72 -13.00 17.91
CA SER A 99 3.50 -13.66 16.86
C SER A 99 3.28 -13.03 15.49
N ILE A 100 2.02 -12.72 15.14
CA ILE A 100 1.64 -12.06 13.88
C ILE A 100 2.26 -10.68 13.80
N VAL A 101 2.07 -9.86 14.84
CA VAL A 101 2.56 -8.49 14.89
C VAL A 101 4.08 -8.43 14.85
N ALA A 102 4.79 -9.35 15.51
CA ALA A 102 6.24 -9.46 15.45
C ALA A 102 6.74 -9.77 14.01
N LYS A 103 6.02 -10.62 13.27
CA LYS A 103 6.33 -10.87 11.85
C LYS A 103 6.10 -9.62 11.00
N LEU A 104 4.97 -8.95 11.17
CA LEU A 104 4.66 -7.70 10.46
C LEU A 104 5.72 -6.62 10.76
N HIS A 105 6.13 -6.50 12.02
CA HIS A 105 7.24 -5.61 12.40
C HIS A 105 8.54 -5.95 11.65
N SER A 106 8.90 -7.25 11.58
CA SER A 106 10.10 -7.67 10.85
C SER A 106 10.03 -7.34 9.35
N TYR A 107 8.85 -7.40 8.74
CA TYR A 107 8.65 -7.01 7.33
C TYR A 107 8.80 -5.50 7.13
N ASN A 108 8.29 -4.69 8.05
CA ASN A 108 8.45 -3.23 8.01
C ASN A 108 9.91 -2.82 8.13
N THR A 109 10.66 -3.41 9.05
CA THR A 109 12.09 -3.14 9.19
C THR A 109 12.87 -3.57 7.96
N THR A 110 12.52 -4.68 7.32
CA THR A 110 13.18 -5.14 6.08
C THR A 110 12.92 -4.18 4.91
N ARG A 111 11.72 -3.61 4.80
CA ARG A 111 11.39 -2.60 3.78
C ARG A 111 12.22 -1.33 3.92
N SER A 112 12.60 -0.95 5.14
CA SER A 112 13.46 0.22 5.37
C SER A 112 14.89 0.07 4.86
N TYR A 113 15.36 -1.16 4.65
CA TYR A 113 16.70 -1.46 4.14
C TYR A 113 16.80 -1.54 2.61
N THR A 114 15.68 -1.57 1.90
CA THR A 114 15.72 -1.35 0.45
C THR A 114 16.07 0.12 0.22
N SER A 115 17.39 0.40 0.22
CA SER A 115 17.91 1.75 0.03
C SER A 115 17.54 2.22 -1.37
N CYS A 116 16.57 3.11 -1.43
CA CYS A 116 16.35 3.87 -2.64
C CYS A 116 17.57 4.79 -2.83
N HIS A 117 18.32 4.60 -3.92
CA HIS A 117 19.32 5.58 -4.35
C HIS A 117 18.67 6.89 -4.81
N HIS A 118 17.35 6.96 -4.79
CA HIS A 118 16.54 8.10 -5.17
C HIS A 118 15.98 8.76 -3.90
N GLN A 119 16.28 10.02 -3.70
CA GLN A 119 15.73 10.86 -2.61
C GLN A 119 14.37 11.44 -3.00
N VAL A 120 13.46 10.62 -3.55
CA VAL A 120 12.21 11.11 -4.16
C VAL A 120 11.02 10.30 -3.65
N THR A 121 10.04 11.00 -3.10
CA THR A 121 8.74 10.43 -2.74
C THR A 121 7.93 10.20 -4.03
N MET A 122 7.65 8.95 -4.39
CA MET A 122 7.03 8.58 -5.66
C MET A 122 6.49 7.14 -5.63
N SER A 123 5.62 6.80 -6.59
CA SER A 123 5.33 5.41 -6.96
C SER A 123 6.57 4.73 -7.57
N ILE A 124 6.53 3.41 -7.74
CA ILE A 124 7.67 2.66 -8.31
C ILE A 124 7.99 3.10 -9.73
N ASP A 125 6.97 3.38 -10.52
CA ASP A 125 7.07 3.86 -11.91
C ASP A 125 7.50 5.35 -12.01
N LYS A 126 7.87 5.98 -10.88
CA LYS A 126 8.26 7.40 -10.77
C LYS A 126 7.15 8.39 -11.13
N GLN A 127 5.91 7.94 -11.10
CA GLN A 127 4.74 8.80 -11.31
C GLN A 127 4.24 9.40 -9.99
N THR A 128 3.01 9.85 -9.99
CA THR A 128 2.35 10.49 -8.85
C THR A 128 2.14 9.53 -7.69
N LEU A 129 2.08 10.06 -6.49
CA LEU A 129 1.59 9.31 -5.33
C LEU A 129 0.11 8.97 -5.51
N LEU A 130 -0.25 7.75 -5.12
CA LEU A 130 -1.61 7.24 -5.25
C LEU A 130 -2.48 7.49 -3.99
N ASP A 131 -2.01 8.32 -3.07
CA ASP A 131 -2.82 8.71 -1.91
C ASP A 131 -3.90 9.71 -2.34
N GLU A 132 -5.13 9.49 -1.89
CA GLU A 132 -6.31 10.28 -2.26
C GLU A 132 -6.21 11.76 -1.92
N ILE A 133 -5.37 12.14 -0.93
CA ILE A 133 -5.17 13.56 -0.60
C ILE A 133 -4.52 14.36 -1.74
N PHE A 134 -3.89 13.69 -2.69
CA PHE A 134 -3.32 14.30 -3.89
C PHE A 134 -4.21 14.18 -5.12
N TRP A 135 -5.41 13.59 -4.98
CA TRP A 135 -6.33 13.47 -6.11
C TRP A 135 -6.88 14.82 -6.54
N THR A 136 -6.91 15.08 -7.85
CA THR A 136 -7.51 16.26 -8.47
C THR A 136 -8.26 15.84 -9.73
N GLN A 137 -9.32 16.57 -10.08
CA GLN A 137 -10.13 16.25 -11.26
C GLN A 137 -9.32 16.35 -12.57
N HIS A 138 -8.37 17.29 -12.63
CA HIS A 138 -7.42 17.45 -13.72
C HIS A 138 -6.01 17.40 -13.13
N THR A 139 -5.05 16.89 -13.91
CA THR A 139 -3.67 16.77 -13.44
C THR A 139 -3.07 18.14 -13.18
N GLU A 140 -2.67 18.36 -11.93
CA GLU A 140 -1.99 19.57 -11.45
C GLU A 140 -0.56 19.22 -11.06
N ALA A 141 0.42 19.69 -11.85
CA ALA A 141 1.83 19.34 -11.67
C ALA A 141 2.38 19.62 -10.25
N MET A 142 1.81 20.59 -9.55
CA MET A 142 2.22 20.97 -8.19
C MET A 142 1.67 20.01 -7.11
N ILE A 143 0.65 19.22 -7.45
CA ILE A 143 -0.06 18.30 -6.54
C ILE A 143 0.18 16.86 -6.96
N ASN A 144 0.06 16.59 -8.28
CA ASN A 144 0.12 15.25 -8.85
C ASN A 144 1.52 14.98 -9.45
N SER A 145 2.58 15.01 -8.67
CA SER A 145 3.93 14.69 -9.14
C SER A 145 4.72 13.88 -8.13
N SER A 146 5.89 13.43 -8.52
CA SER A 146 6.87 12.91 -7.58
C SER A 146 7.53 14.06 -6.82
N PHE A 147 7.79 13.89 -5.52
CA PHE A 147 8.35 14.95 -4.68
C PHE A 147 9.80 14.63 -4.28
N ILE A 148 10.73 15.45 -4.73
CA ILE A 148 12.18 15.26 -4.49
C ILE A 148 12.54 15.44 -3.00
N THR A 149 11.73 16.19 -2.26
CA THR A 149 11.98 16.46 -0.83
C THR A 149 10.68 16.42 -0.05
N GLU A 150 10.80 16.17 1.24
CA GLU A 150 9.68 16.27 2.19
C GLU A 150 9.08 17.69 2.21
N ALA A 151 9.91 18.72 2.04
CA ALA A 151 9.44 20.10 1.90
C ALA A 151 8.58 20.30 0.63
N ALA A 152 8.89 19.62 -0.47
CA ALA A 152 8.06 19.66 -1.68
C ALA A 152 6.72 18.93 -1.44
N LEU A 153 6.72 17.79 -0.75
CA LEU A 153 5.52 17.08 -0.33
C LEU A 153 4.62 17.96 0.55
N ASN A 154 5.20 18.64 1.54
CA ASN A 154 4.47 19.58 2.41
C ASN A 154 3.81 20.71 1.61
N LYS A 155 4.55 21.28 0.65
CA LYS A 155 3.99 22.29 -0.25
C LYS A 155 2.85 21.77 -1.11
N ALA A 156 2.94 20.54 -1.61
CA ALA A 156 1.87 19.94 -2.41
C ALA A 156 0.57 19.81 -1.59
N MET A 157 0.64 19.42 -0.31
CA MET A 157 -0.51 19.40 0.58
C MET A 157 -1.15 20.79 0.76
N VAL A 158 -0.32 21.84 0.91
CA VAL A 158 -0.82 23.22 0.99
C VAL A 158 -1.42 23.68 -0.33
N TRP A 159 -0.81 23.33 -1.45
CA TRP A 159 -1.37 23.66 -2.77
C TRP A 159 -2.68 22.95 -3.03
N LYS A 160 -2.80 21.66 -2.65
CA LYS A 160 -4.08 20.95 -2.72
C LYS A 160 -5.15 21.65 -1.90
N TYR A 161 -4.83 22.08 -0.68
CA TYR A 161 -5.74 22.84 0.18
C TYR A 161 -6.23 24.13 -0.49
N THR A 162 -5.33 24.86 -1.14
CA THR A 162 -5.65 26.11 -1.87
C THR A 162 -6.44 25.83 -3.15
N HIS A 163 -6.06 24.78 -3.89
CA HIS A 163 -6.72 24.32 -5.11
C HIS A 163 -8.20 24.02 -4.84
N ASP A 164 -8.51 23.41 -3.71
CA ASP A 164 -9.87 23.09 -3.29
C ASP A 164 -10.64 24.33 -2.76
N SER A 165 -10.14 25.53 -3.05
CA SER A 165 -10.76 26.81 -2.67
C SER A 165 -10.99 26.99 -1.17
N ARG A 166 -10.13 26.38 -0.35
CA ARG A 166 -10.16 26.52 1.11
C ARG A 166 -9.58 27.87 1.56
N PRO A 167 -9.83 28.32 2.82
CA PRO A 167 -9.41 29.63 3.32
C PRO A 167 -7.89 29.86 3.23
N HIS A 168 -7.46 30.92 2.57
CA HIS A 168 -6.03 31.23 2.33
C HIS A 168 -5.23 31.47 3.62
N TYR A 169 -5.79 32.12 4.64
CA TYR A 169 -5.09 32.29 5.92
C TYR A 169 -4.74 30.98 6.61
N LYS A 170 -5.54 29.93 6.42
CA LYS A 170 -5.23 28.62 6.93
C LYS A 170 -4.17 27.92 6.07
N ALA A 171 -4.15 28.16 4.76
CA ALA A 171 -3.05 27.73 3.91
C ALA A 171 -1.72 28.38 4.34
N ASP A 172 -1.70 29.68 4.67
CA ASP A 172 -0.54 30.37 5.21
C ASP A 172 -0.08 29.78 6.54
N PHE A 173 -1.03 29.44 7.43
CA PHE A 173 -0.74 28.74 8.67
C PHE A 173 -0.10 27.37 8.41
N TYR A 174 -0.62 26.58 7.47
CA TYR A 174 -0.01 25.31 7.09
C TYR A 174 1.38 25.46 6.49
N CYS A 175 1.62 26.50 5.67
CA CYS A 175 2.95 26.82 5.18
C CYS A 175 3.97 27.03 6.32
N GLN A 176 3.53 27.57 7.45
CA GLN A 176 4.39 27.81 8.62
C GLN A 176 4.56 26.55 9.48
N CYS A 177 3.49 25.77 9.69
CA CYS A 177 3.50 24.66 10.63
C CYS A 177 4.04 23.36 10.06
N LEU A 178 3.63 22.96 8.83
CA LEU A 178 3.97 21.66 8.26
C LEU A 178 5.48 21.40 8.18
N PRO A 179 6.34 22.37 7.83
CA PRO A 179 7.79 22.17 7.83
C PRO A 179 8.41 21.88 9.20
N HIS A 180 7.69 22.14 10.30
CA HIS A 180 8.14 21.81 11.65
C HIS A 180 7.66 20.42 12.10
N ILE A 181 6.57 19.95 11.54
CA ILE A 181 5.98 18.66 11.86
C ILE A 181 6.56 17.57 10.94
N PHE A 182 6.43 17.79 9.63
CA PHE A 182 6.88 16.85 8.61
C PHE A 182 8.27 17.23 8.12
N CYS A 183 9.31 16.90 8.91
CA CYS A 183 10.69 17.19 8.59
C CYS A 183 11.66 16.14 9.14
N GLY A 184 12.67 15.82 8.35
CA GLY A 184 13.76 14.93 8.77
C GLY A 184 13.44 13.45 8.72
N HIS A 185 12.34 13.06 8.10
CA HIS A 185 11.95 11.66 7.95
C HIS A 185 12.69 10.98 6.81
N LYS A 186 13.01 9.69 7.02
CA LYS A 186 13.62 8.86 5.98
C LYS A 186 12.57 8.47 4.94
N LEU A 187 13.02 8.26 3.71
CA LEU A 187 12.19 7.69 2.68
C LEU A 187 12.11 6.16 2.87
N MET A 188 10.90 5.62 2.87
CA MET A 188 10.63 4.20 3.05
C MET A 188 9.64 3.69 2.01
N PHE A 189 9.81 2.45 1.57
CA PHE A 189 8.78 1.81 0.76
C PHE A 189 7.61 1.42 1.65
N THR A 190 6.47 2.00 1.41
CA THR A 190 5.25 1.95 2.21
C THR A 190 4.18 1.17 1.48
N HIS A 191 3.41 0.34 2.18
CA HIS A 191 2.27 -0.37 1.61
C HIS A 191 1.12 0.60 1.29
N GLY A 192 0.87 1.56 2.17
CA GLY A 192 -0.15 2.59 1.99
C GLY A 192 -1.56 2.20 2.43
N ASP A 193 -1.84 0.92 2.71
CA ASP A 193 -3.11 0.43 3.28
C ASP A 193 -2.88 -0.85 4.11
N CYS A 194 -1.91 -0.84 5.02
CA CYS A 194 -1.56 -2.00 5.85
C CYS A 194 -2.59 -2.24 6.98
N GLN A 195 -3.79 -2.62 6.58
CA GLN A 195 -4.89 -2.97 7.47
C GLN A 195 -5.03 -4.50 7.59
N HIS A 196 -5.62 -4.97 8.69
CA HIS A 196 -5.84 -6.41 8.91
C HIS A 196 -6.76 -7.08 7.87
N LYS A 197 -7.58 -6.32 7.12
CA LYS A 197 -8.35 -6.82 5.97
C LYS A 197 -7.47 -7.27 4.79
N ASN A 198 -6.29 -6.64 4.64
CA ASN A 198 -5.33 -6.88 3.56
C ASN A 198 -4.24 -7.90 3.95
N ILE A 199 -4.37 -8.52 5.10
CA ILE A 199 -3.44 -9.53 5.62
C ILE A 199 -4.14 -10.88 5.64
N MET A 200 -3.62 -11.84 4.87
CA MET A 200 -4.10 -13.22 4.86
C MET A 200 -3.29 -14.08 5.81
N ILE A 201 -3.96 -14.91 6.57
CA ILE A 201 -3.33 -15.86 7.50
C ILE A 201 -3.37 -17.25 6.91
N GLN A 202 -2.20 -17.83 6.78
CA GLN A 202 -2.01 -19.22 6.40
C GLN A 202 -1.90 -20.10 7.66
N SER A 203 -2.90 -20.90 7.93
CA SER A 203 -2.78 -22.02 8.87
C SER A 203 -2.50 -23.29 8.08
N ASP A 204 -1.33 -23.89 8.26
CA ASP A 204 -1.07 -25.22 7.70
C ASP A 204 -1.90 -26.27 8.45
N PRO A 205 -2.77 -27.04 7.78
CA PRO A 205 -3.57 -28.07 8.42
C PRO A 205 -2.72 -29.17 9.10
N GLN A 206 -1.48 -29.40 8.65
CA GLN A 206 -0.57 -30.39 9.23
C GLN A 206 -0.02 -29.96 10.60
N TRP A 207 -0.09 -28.67 10.96
CA TRP A 207 0.44 -28.13 12.22
C TRP A 207 -0.62 -27.99 13.32
N MET A 208 -1.86 -28.40 13.06
CA MET A 208 -2.95 -28.32 14.06
C MET A 208 -2.76 -29.25 15.27
N THR A 209 -1.71 -30.08 15.28
CA THR A 209 -1.46 -31.08 16.35
C THR A 209 -0.38 -30.69 17.36
N ALA A 210 0.34 -29.60 17.18
CA ALA A 210 1.36 -29.16 18.11
C ALA A 210 1.09 -27.75 18.64
N ASN A 211 1.41 -27.51 19.90
CA ASN A 211 1.26 -26.23 20.63
C ASN A 211 2.00 -25.03 20.06
N ASN A 212 2.49 -25.10 18.82
CA ASN A 212 3.28 -24.06 18.16
C ASN A 212 2.79 -23.86 16.72
N ARG A 213 1.65 -23.16 16.55
CA ARG A 213 1.15 -22.77 15.24
C ARG A 213 2.08 -21.74 14.63
N THR A 214 2.83 -22.13 13.62
CA THR A 214 3.54 -21.17 12.79
C THR A 214 2.54 -20.57 11.82
N LEU A 215 2.00 -19.41 12.16
CA LEU A 215 1.09 -18.68 11.27
C LEU A 215 1.94 -18.00 10.19
N GLU A 216 1.70 -18.33 8.93
CA GLU A 216 2.27 -17.60 7.81
C GLU A 216 1.33 -16.48 7.40
N ILE A 217 1.92 -15.39 6.92
CA ILE A 217 1.21 -14.17 6.56
C ILE A 217 1.48 -13.89 5.09
N VAL A 218 0.45 -13.49 4.36
CA VAL A 218 0.58 -12.93 2.99
C VAL A 218 -0.12 -11.58 2.97
N ILE A 219 0.55 -10.56 2.43
CA ILE A 219 0.02 -9.20 2.34
C ILE A 219 -0.50 -8.95 0.94
N LEU A 220 -1.75 -8.48 0.84
CA LEU A 220 -2.48 -8.19 -0.38
C LEU A 220 -2.65 -6.69 -0.57
N ASP A 221 -3.15 -6.27 -1.74
CA ASP A 221 -3.62 -4.91 -2.04
C ASP A 221 -2.49 -3.87 -2.00
N TRP A 222 -1.56 -4.02 -2.93
CA TRP A 222 -0.37 -3.16 -3.06
C TRP A 222 -0.59 -1.94 -3.97
N GLU A 223 -1.83 -1.59 -4.30
CA GLU A 223 -2.15 -0.52 -5.24
C GLU A 223 -1.67 0.87 -4.80
N LYS A 224 -1.67 1.13 -3.48
CA LYS A 224 -1.27 2.43 -2.89
C LYS A 224 0.20 2.50 -2.50
N SER A 225 0.96 1.46 -2.80
CA SER A 225 2.35 1.36 -2.37
C SER A 225 3.25 2.32 -3.12
N GLY A 226 4.30 2.74 -2.43
CA GLY A 226 5.29 3.66 -2.99
C GLY A 226 6.33 4.09 -1.97
N TRP A 227 7.18 5.01 -2.40
CA TRP A 227 8.20 5.62 -1.55
C TRP A 227 7.64 6.85 -0.86
N TYR A 228 7.43 6.76 0.44
CA TYR A 228 6.89 7.83 1.27
C TYR A 228 7.83 8.15 2.44
N SER A 229 7.62 9.28 3.09
CA SER A 229 8.28 9.58 4.38
C SER A 229 7.90 8.53 5.42
N SER A 230 8.84 8.16 6.30
CA SER A 230 8.71 7.01 7.22
C SER A 230 7.50 7.04 8.14
N TYR A 231 6.91 8.20 8.37
CA TYR A 231 5.68 8.34 9.17
C TYR A 231 4.40 7.89 8.41
N TRP A 232 4.44 7.80 7.08
CA TRP A 232 3.25 7.65 6.23
C TRP A 232 2.45 6.38 6.55
N GLU A 233 3.12 5.23 6.63
CA GLU A 233 2.46 3.94 6.93
C GLU A 233 1.73 3.98 8.28
N TYR A 234 2.41 4.47 9.34
CA TYR A 234 1.82 4.60 10.67
C TYR A 234 0.59 5.51 10.66
N CYS A 235 0.71 6.66 10.03
CA CYS A 235 -0.38 7.62 9.93
C CYS A 235 -1.59 7.04 9.20
N LEU A 236 -1.38 6.37 8.06
CA LEU A 236 -2.49 5.76 7.32
C LEU A 236 -3.12 4.61 8.09
N ALA A 237 -2.32 3.75 8.73
CA ALA A 237 -2.83 2.66 9.55
C ALA A 237 -3.73 3.18 10.68
N VAL A 238 -3.33 4.26 11.36
CA VAL A 238 -4.13 4.88 12.43
C VAL A 238 -5.36 5.60 11.90
N CYS A 239 -5.23 6.33 10.78
CA CYS A 239 -6.37 7.04 10.16
C CYS A 239 -7.47 6.09 9.66
N ALA A 240 -7.12 4.84 9.33
CA ALA A 240 -8.06 3.84 8.82
C ALA A 240 -8.76 3.02 9.91
N LEU A 241 -8.50 3.29 11.21
CA LEU A 241 -9.11 2.54 12.32
C LEU A 241 -10.59 2.86 12.49
N CYS A 242 -11.40 1.81 12.54
CA CYS A 242 -12.82 1.90 12.90
C CYS A 242 -13.06 1.74 14.41
N TRP A 243 -12.05 1.28 15.18
CA TRP A 243 -12.10 1.07 16.64
C TRP A 243 -13.19 0.08 17.10
N ASP A 244 -13.57 -0.85 16.26
CA ASP A 244 -14.53 -1.91 16.54
C ASP A 244 -13.90 -3.17 17.16
N ASP A 245 -12.55 -3.22 17.15
CA ASP A 245 -11.75 -4.24 17.83
C ASP A 245 -10.46 -3.64 18.45
N ASP A 246 -9.58 -4.50 18.99
CA ASP A 246 -8.32 -4.09 19.62
C ASP A 246 -7.14 -3.97 18.64
N TRP A 247 -7.34 -4.07 17.32
CA TRP A 247 -6.27 -3.96 16.31
C TRP A 247 -5.45 -2.68 16.45
N GLY A 248 -6.12 -1.55 16.71
CA GLY A 248 -5.47 -0.26 16.89
C GLY A 248 -4.42 -0.25 18.01
N LEU A 249 -4.60 -1.05 19.08
CA LEU A 249 -3.66 -1.15 20.18
C LEU A 249 -2.40 -1.97 19.83
N TRP A 250 -2.41 -2.65 18.68
CA TRP A 250 -1.29 -3.46 18.22
C TRP A 250 -0.44 -2.77 17.16
N ILE A 251 -0.91 -1.67 16.58
CA ILE A 251 -0.20 -0.93 15.53
C ILE A 251 1.17 -0.45 16.04
N GLU A 252 1.25 0.04 17.27
CA GLU A 252 2.52 0.51 17.87
C GLU A 252 3.57 -0.58 18.08
N LYS A 253 3.14 -1.85 18.11
CA LYS A 253 4.07 -2.99 18.15
C LYS A 253 4.54 -3.42 16.76
N MET A 254 3.84 -2.98 15.73
CA MET A 254 4.10 -3.31 14.33
C MET A 254 4.87 -2.22 13.59
N LEU A 255 4.59 -0.95 13.89
CA LEU A 255 5.12 0.23 13.21
C LEU A 255 5.82 1.16 14.19
N ASP A 256 6.80 1.92 13.71
CA ASP A 256 7.39 3.02 14.48
C ASP A 256 6.35 4.11 14.75
N LEU A 257 6.39 4.70 15.94
CA LEU A 257 5.43 5.71 16.38
C LEU A 257 5.74 7.10 15.82
N PHE A 258 4.72 7.74 15.25
CA PHE A 258 4.76 9.10 14.74
C PHE A 258 3.54 9.90 15.24
N ILE A 259 3.50 10.14 16.55
CA ILE A 259 2.33 10.69 17.25
C ILE A 259 1.99 12.13 16.81
N SER A 260 3.00 12.96 16.60
CA SER A 260 2.79 14.33 16.11
C SER A 260 2.29 14.33 14.68
N GLU A 261 2.93 13.53 13.83
CA GLU A 261 2.65 13.44 12.42
C GLU A 261 1.25 12.91 12.14
N VAL A 262 0.81 11.85 12.87
CA VAL A 262 -0.53 11.29 12.68
C VAL A 262 -1.61 12.29 13.01
N SER A 263 -1.45 13.09 14.07
CA SER A 263 -2.44 14.09 14.47
C SER A 263 -2.63 15.15 13.38
N TRP A 264 -1.53 15.61 12.79
CA TRP A 264 -1.57 16.60 11.71
C TRP A 264 -2.03 16.01 10.38
N LEU A 265 -1.57 14.81 10.03
CA LEU A 265 -1.99 14.17 8.79
C LEU A 265 -3.49 13.82 8.82
N GLN A 266 -4.02 13.42 9.97
CA GLN A 266 -5.45 13.15 10.13
C GLN A 266 -6.29 14.41 9.89
N ILE A 267 -5.86 15.57 10.41
CA ILE A 267 -6.53 16.86 10.14
C ILE A 267 -6.46 17.19 8.65
N LEU A 268 -5.28 17.05 8.04
CA LEU A 268 -5.11 17.31 6.61
C LEU A 268 -5.98 16.38 5.76
N ARG A 269 -6.02 15.09 6.07
CA ARG A 269 -6.87 14.14 5.32
C ARG A 269 -8.35 14.49 5.40
N LEU A 270 -8.85 14.90 6.55
CA LEU A 270 -10.24 15.35 6.70
C LEU A 270 -10.55 16.61 5.86
N GLU A 271 -9.55 17.42 5.57
CA GLU A 271 -9.72 18.65 4.80
C GLU A 271 -9.41 18.52 3.31
N LEU A 272 -8.52 17.61 2.94
CA LEU A 272 -8.06 17.40 1.58
C LEU A 272 -8.80 16.26 0.85
N TRP A 273 -9.44 15.38 1.62
CA TRP A 273 -10.27 14.32 1.07
C TRP A 273 -11.69 14.81 0.88
N SER A 274 -12.00 15.29 -0.30
CA SER A 274 -13.34 15.79 -0.63
C SER A 274 -13.72 15.45 -2.06
#